data_16498832138c3da7cd999316946d5e9a
#
_entry.id   16498832138c3da7cd999316946d5e9a
#
_cell.length_a   1.000
_cell.length_b   1.000
_cell.length_c   1.000
_cell.angle_alpha   90.00
_cell.angle_beta   90.00
_cell.angle_gamma   90.00
#
_symmetry.space_group_name_H-M   'P 1'
#
loop_
_entity.id
_entity.type
_entity.pdbx_description
1 polymer ?
#
loop_
_entity_poly.entity_id
_entity_poly.type
_entity_poly.pdbx_seq_one_letter_code
_entity_poly.pdbx_strand_id
1 'polypeptide(L)'
;MVLIEMKLKKVKQSLEFSSKADTLEFFYKRIKKSKIEKLICMTVKEWYKNQNSILSKINQNFSGKIIVRSSARGEDSLDTSQAGKFQTIFNIKSTEKNEIKNAVNQIINSYITKGKDDELNQILIQKQTLNSKTSGVIFTKTPDNGSPYYVINYEDGSSTDSVTKGMIGNTIKIHNQCQRNKIPTKWKKLILAIKEIEDISNNDKLDIEFAITKNNIIIFQVRPLT
;
A
#
# COMPACT_ATOMS: atom_id res chain seq x y z
N MET A 1 -28.21 42.00 -16.93
CA MET A 1 -27.95 40.60 -17.33
C MET A 1 -26.70 40.17 -16.56
N VAL A 2 -26.88 39.55 -15.39
CA VAL A 2 -25.80 39.20 -14.48
C VAL A 2 -25.45 37.71 -14.76
N LEU A 3 -24.26 37.49 -15.31
CA LEU A 3 -23.69 36.17 -15.52
C LEU A 3 -23.25 35.61 -14.16
N ILE A 4 -23.98 34.65 -13.63
CA ILE A 4 -23.59 33.87 -12.46
C ILE A 4 -22.56 32.86 -12.95
N GLU A 5 -21.28 33.12 -12.66
CA GLU A 5 -20.22 32.13 -12.78
C GLU A 5 -20.44 31.02 -11.72
N MET A 6 -21.03 29.93 -12.13
CA MET A 6 -21.01 28.69 -11.36
C MET A 6 -19.59 28.13 -11.37
N LYS A 7 -18.78 28.47 -10.38
CA LYS A 7 -17.57 27.71 -10.04
C LYS A 7 -18.00 26.29 -9.69
N LEU A 8 -17.82 25.38 -10.62
CA LEU A 8 -17.88 23.93 -10.35
C LEU A 8 -16.86 23.60 -9.25
N LYS A 9 -17.33 23.50 -8.00
CA LYS A 9 -16.57 22.84 -6.94
C LYS A 9 -16.34 21.43 -7.41
N LYS A 10 -15.08 21.07 -7.78
CA LYS A 10 -14.67 19.68 -7.89
C LYS A 10 -15.06 19.00 -6.57
N VAL A 11 -16.07 18.15 -6.63
CA VAL A 11 -16.41 17.27 -5.52
C VAL A 11 -15.14 16.46 -5.23
N LYS A 12 -14.47 16.73 -4.11
CA LYS A 12 -13.36 15.92 -3.64
C LYS A 12 -13.96 14.54 -3.36
N GLN A 13 -13.68 13.58 -4.23
CA GLN A 13 -14.06 12.20 -4.01
C GLN A 13 -13.38 11.75 -2.70
N SER A 14 -14.14 11.58 -1.64
CA SER A 14 -13.64 11.10 -0.36
C SER A 14 -13.14 9.67 -0.55
N LEU A 15 -11.98 9.36 0.01
CA LEU A 15 -11.47 7.99 0.04
C LEU A 15 -12.33 7.17 1.00
N GLU A 16 -12.93 6.12 0.48
CA GLU A 16 -13.53 5.05 1.27
C GLU A 16 -12.54 3.88 1.31
N PHE A 17 -12.05 3.56 2.50
CA PHE A 17 -11.12 2.46 2.68
C PHE A 17 -11.88 1.14 2.55
N SER A 18 -11.65 0.39 1.47
CA SER A 18 -12.37 -0.85 1.17
C SER A 18 -11.43 -2.05 1.05
N SER A 19 -10.48 -1.99 0.16
CA SER A 19 -9.46 -3.01 -0.06
C SER A 19 -8.07 -2.39 -0.21
N LYS A 20 -7.03 -3.18 -0.04
CA LYS A 20 -5.63 -2.75 -0.26
C LYS A 20 -5.42 -2.24 -1.69
N ALA A 21 -5.96 -2.94 -2.68
CA ALA A 21 -5.80 -2.58 -4.08
C ALA A 21 -6.49 -1.26 -4.42
N ASP A 22 -7.75 -1.09 -4.00
CA ASP A 22 -8.53 0.13 -4.27
C ASP A 22 -7.85 1.35 -3.63
N THR A 23 -7.39 1.20 -2.39
CA THR A 23 -6.67 2.25 -1.67
C THR A 23 -5.37 2.64 -2.39
N LEU A 24 -4.57 1.66 -2.83
CA LEU A 24 -3.34 1.93 -3.57
C LEU A 24 -3.61 2.56 -4.94
N GLU A 25 -4.63 2.11 -5.67
CA GLU A 25 -5.04 2.71 -6.96
C GLU A 25 -5.52 4.16 -6.78
N PHE A 26 -6.25 4.44 -5.70
CA PHE A 26 -6.68 5.80 -5.36
C PHE A 26 -5.49 6.74 -5.18
N PHE A 27 -4.47 6.33 -4.40
CA PHE A 27 -3.29 7.13 -4.15
C PHE A 27 -2.32 7.18 -5.34
N TYR A 28 -2.23 6.12 -6.15
CA TYR A 28 -1.28 6.00 -7.26
C TYR A 28 -1.25 7.20 -8.20
N LYS A 29 -2.42 7.79 -8.46
CA LYS A 29 -2.58 8.95 -9.35
C LYS A 29 -2.51 10.31 -8.64
N ARG A 30 -2.46 10.32 -7.30
CA ARG A 30 -2.65 11.54 -6.50
C ARG A 30 -1.42 11.99 -5.74
N ILE A 31 -0.62 11.05 -5.23
CA ILE A 31 0.60 11.36 -4.45
C ILE A 31 1.72 11.87 -5.36
N LYS A 32 2.50 12.82 -4.83
CA LYS A 32 3.63 13.45 -5.53
C LYS A 32 4.93 13.40 -4.73
N LYS A 33 4.85 13.31 -3.39
CA LYS A 33 6.02 13.31 -2.49
C LYS A 33 6.52 11.90 -2.18
N SER A 34 5.73 10.89 -2.55
CA SER A 34 6.07 9.48 -2.50
C SER A 34 5.63 8.79 -3.77
N LYS A 35 5.90 7.50 -3.88
CA LYS A 35 5.59 6.69 -5.05
C LYS A 35 4.92 5.39 -4.61
N ILE A 36 3.94 4.95 -5.37
CA ILE A 36 3.46 3.58 -5.37
C ILE A 36 4.06 2.91 -6.61
N GLU A 37 4.64 1.72 -6.47
CA GLU A 37 5.15 0.99 -7.62
C GLU A 37 4.01 0.61 -8.56
N LYS A 38 4.33 0.48 -9.86
CA LYS A 38 3.34 0.10 -10.90
C LYS A 38 2.58 -1.14 -10.45
N LEU A 39 1.27 -1.11 -10.62
CA LEU A 39 0.37 -2.16 -10.17
C LEU A 39 -0.69 -2.51 -11.21
N ILE A 40 -1.17 -3.74 -11.16
CA ILE A 40 -2.36 -4.23 -11.86
C ILE A 40 -3.21 -4.94 -10.81
N CYS A 41 -4.47 -4.53 -10.74
CA CYS A 41 -5.46 -5.17 -9.90
C CYS A 41 -6.46 -5.95 -10.76
N MET A 42 -6.96 -7.06 -10.24
CA MET A 42 -8.00 -7.88 -10.86
C MET A 42 -8.75 -8.66 -9.78
N THR A 43 -10.00 -8.98 -10.04
CA THR A 43 -10.77 -9.90 -9.19
C THR A 43 -10.44 -11.36 -9.51
N VAL A 44 -10.74 -12.27 -8.58
CA VAL A 44 -10.67 -13.72 -8.80
C VAL A 44 -11.50 -14.12 -10.03
N LYS A 45 -12.70 -13.55 -10.15
CA LYS A 45 -13.60 -13.76 -11.31
C LYS A 45 -12.96 -13.35 -12.63
N GLU A 46 -12.33 -12.16 -12.68
CA GLU A 46 -11.63 -11.69 -13.88
C GLU A 46 -10.44 -12.57 -14.23
N TRP A 47 -9.70 -13.06 -13.24
CA TRP A 47 -8.60 -14.00 -13.45
C TRP A 47 -9.07 -15.26 -14.15
N TYR A 48 -10.11 -15.92 -13.65
CA TYR A 48 -10.62 -17.15 -14.28
C TYR A 48 -11.16 -16.91 -15.69
N LYS A 49 -11.84 -15.79 -15.92
CA LYS A 49 -12.42 -15.46 -17.22
C LYS A 49 -11.38 -15.07 -18.28
N ASN A 50 -10.31 -14.35 -17.87
CA ASN A 50 -9.43 -13.63 -18.81
C ASN A 50 -7.94 -13.93 -18.59
N GLN A 51 -7.58 -15.12 -18.07
CA GLN A 51 -6.22 -15.46 -17.63
C GLN A 51 -5.14 -15.13 -18.67
N ASN A 52 -5.31 -15.55 -19.93
CA ASN A 52 -4.31 -15.33 -20.98
C ASN A 52 -4.13 -13.83 -21.32
N SER A 53 -5.21 -13.08 -21.36
CA SER A 53 -5.17 -11.63 -21.58
C SER A 53 -4.45 -10.92 -20.43
N ILE A 54 -4.74 -11.30 -19.17
CA ILE A 54 -4.10 -10.74 -17.98
C ILE A 54 -2.60 -11.06 -17.98
N LEU A 55 -2.20 -12.29 -18.29
CA LEU A 55 -0.78 -12.66 -18.39
C LEU A 55 -0.06 -11.85 -19.47
N SER A 56 -0.69 -11.63 -20.62
CA SER A 56 -0.13 -10.78 -21.67
C SER A 56 0.01 -9.33 -21.21
N LYS A 57 -1.00 -8.80 -20.53
CA LYS A 57 -0.97 -7.45 -19.93
C LYS A 57 0.16 -7.32 -18.90
N ILE A 58 0.38 -8.33 -18.05
CA ILE A 58 1.47 -8.35 -17.08
C ILE A 58 2.81 -8.27 -17.80
N ASN A 59 3.05 -9.16 -18.77
CA ASN A 59 4.30 -9.20 -19.52
C ASN A 59 4.60 -7.88 -20.27
N GLN A 60 3.59 -7.23 -20.82
CA GLN A 60 3.73 -5.92 -21.49
C GLN A 60 4.01 -4.76 -20.52
N ASN A 61 3.49 -4.85 -19.31
CA ASN A 61 3.51 -3.73 -18.36
C ASN A 61 4.64 -3.79 -17.34
N PHE A 62 5.22 -4.95 -17.09
CA PHE A 62 6.28 -5.13 -16.12
C PHE A 62 7.56 -5.66 -16.76
N SER A 63 8.68 -5.18 -16.27
CA SER A 63 10.00 -5.74 -16.53
C SER A 63 10.66 -6.12 -15.21
N GLY A 64 11.25 -7.33 -15.15
CA GLY A 64 11.95 -7.81 -13.97
C GLY A 64 11.05 -8.51 -12.97
N LYS A 65 11.30 -8.28 -11.68
CA LYS A 65 10.57 -8.95 -10.60
C LYS A 65 9.27 -8.24 -10.23
N ILE A 66 8.25 -9.05 -9.96
CA ILE A 66 6.95 -8.63 -9.44
C ILE A 66 6.64 -9.38 -8.15
N ILE A 67 5.66 -8.86 -7.42
CA ILE A 67 5.02 -9.51 -6.27
C ILE A 67 3.54 -9.71 -6.58
N VAL A 68 2.98 -10.79 -6.04
CA VAL A 68 1.54 -11.06 -6.06
C VAL A 68 1.04 -11.02 -4.63
N ARG A 69 0.04 -10.18 -4.38
CA ARG A 69 -0.49 -9.89 -3.04
C ARG A 69 -1.99 -10.14 -3.00
N SER A 70 -2.46 -10.62 -1.87
CA SER A 70 -3.88 -10.60 -1.56
C SER A 70 -4.40 -9.19 -1.36
N SER A 71 -5.66 -9.00 -1.69
CA SER A 71 -6.45 -7.79 -1.43
C SER A 71 -7.91 -8.20 -1.26
N ALA A 72 -8.20 -8.90 -0.17
CA ALA A 72 -9.55 -9.34 0.12
C ALA A 72 -10.45 -8.13 0.45
N ARG A 73 -11.72 -8.21 0.08
CA ARG A 73 -12.71 -7.19 0.46
C ARG A 73 -12.83 -7.14 1.98
N GLY A 74 -12.80 -5.92 2.53
CA GLY A 74 -12.83 -5.67 3.97
C GLY A 74 -11.54 -6.02 4.73
N GLU A 75 -10.44 -6.35 4.04
CA GLU A 75 -9.14 -6.61 4.68
C GLU A 75 -8.59 -5.37 5.43
N ASP A 76 -8.79 -4.19 4.86
CA ASP A 76 -8.35 -2.91 5.40
C ASP A 76 -9.52 -2.06 5.94
N SER A 77 -10.67 -2.67 6.27
CA SER A 77 -11.79 -1.95 6.86
C SER A 77 -11.56 -1.60 8.33
N LEU A 78 -12.31 -0.60 8.83
CA LEU A 78 -12.21 -0.07 10.21
C LEU A 78 -12.42 -1.13 11.31
N ASP A 79 -13.12 -2.24 11.01
CA ASP A 79 -13.55 -3.21 12.02
C ASP A 79 -12.61 -4.38 12.26
N THR A 80 -11.59 -4.58 11.43
CA THR A 80 -10.71 -5.75 11.54
C THR A 80 -9.27 -5.46 11.15
N SER A 81 -8.41 -5.19 12.12
CA SER A 81 -6.96 -5.24 11.91
C SER A 81 -6.52 -6.71 11.74
N GLN A 82 -6.46 -7.18 10.50
CA GLN A 82 -5.96 -8.52 10.17
C GLN A 82 -4.52 -8.48 9.63
N ALA A 83 -3.68 -7.67 10.26
CA ALA A 83 -2.27 -7.57 9.89
C ALA A 83 -1.59 -8.94 9.83
N GLY A 84 -0.91 -9.24 8.73
CA GLY A 84 -0.13 -10.46 8.55
C GLY A 84 -0.93 -11.73 8.22
N LYS A 85 -2.25 -11.69 8.15
CA LYS A 85 -3.07 -12.87 7.84
C LYS A 85 -3.11 -13.23 6.35
N PHE A 86 -2.72 -12.33 5.45
CA PHE A 86 -2.82 -12.53 4.01
C PHE A 86 -1.46 -12.62 3.33
N GLN A 87 -1.43 -13.37 2.26
CA GLN A 87 -0.19 -13.85 1.63
C GLN A 87 0.37 -12.84 0.63
N THR A 88 1.70 -12.67 0.64
CA THR A 88 2.46 -12.00 -0.42
C THR A 88 3.50 -12.97 -0.97
N ILE A 89 3.57 -13.11 -2.29
CA ILE A 89 4.53 -13.96 -2.98
C ILE A 89 5.51 -13.06 -3.71
N PHE A 90 6.77 -13.20 -3.35
CA PHE A 90 7.86 -12.37 -3.84
C PHE A 90 8.68 -13.04 -4.96
N ASN A 91 9.52 -12.26 -5.63
CA ASN A 91 10.56 -12.71 -6.54
C ASN A 91 10.07 -13.40 -7.83
N ILE A 92 8.84 -13.15 -8.25
CA ILE A 92 8.26 -13.72 -9.46
C ILE A 92 8.79 -12.95 -10.66
N LYS A 93 9.27 -13.64 -11.69
CA LYS A 93 9.66 -13.00 -12.95
C LYS A 93 8.42 -12.64 -13.76
N SER A 94 8.32 -11.39 -14.19
CA SER A 94 7.15 -10.91 -14.97
C SER A 94 6.96 -11.62 -16.33
N THR A 95 7.99 -12.28 -16.84
CA THR A 95 7.97 -13.06 -18.10
C THR A 95 7.54 -14.51 -17.92
N GLU A 96 7.61 -15.04 -16.70
CA GLU A 96 7.38 -16.46 -16.39
C GLU A 96 5.90 -16.73 -16.08
N LYS A 97 5.11 -17.00 -17.13
CA LYS A 97 3.66 -17.21 -17.04
C LYS A 97 3.26 -18.27 -15.99
N ASN A 98 4.01 -19.37 -15.89
CA ASN A 98 3.71 -20.44 -14.94
C ASN A 98 3.98 -20.02 -13.49
N GLU A 99 5.04 -19.26 -13.22
CA GLU A 99 5.30 -18.71 -11.89
C GLU A 99 4.15 -17.76 -11.45
N ILE A 100 3.70 -16.89 -12.39
CA ILE A 100 2.58 -15.98 -12.13
C ILE A 100 1.30 -16.76 -11.84
N LYS A 101 0.96 -17.78 -12.65
CA LYS A 101 -0.22 -18.62 -12.43
C LYS A 101 -0.18 -19.29 -11.06
N ASN A 102 0.94 -19.90 -10.71
CA ASN A 102 1.13 -20.57 -9.43
C ASN A 102 0.95 -19.61 -8.26
N ALA A 103 1.55 -18.41 -8.34
CA ALA A 103 1.44 -17.39 -7.32
C ALA A 103 0.00 -16.91 -7.16
N VAL A 104 -0.71 -16.62 -8.25
CA VAL A 104 -2.12 -16.22 -8.21
C VAL A 104 -2.98 -17.33 -7.59
N ASN A 105 -2.78 -18.58 -7.98
CA ASN A 105 -3.53 -19.71 -7.43
C ASN A 105 -3.26 -19.90 -5.92
N GLN A 106 -2.02 -19.66 -5.45
CA GLN A 106 -1.72 -19.69 -4.01
C GLN A 106 -2.48 -18.59 -3.25
N ILE A 107 -2.57 -17.38 -3.81
CA ILE A 107 -3.37 -16.30 -3.22
C ILE A 107 -4.85 -16.71 -3.16
N ILE A 108 -5.42 -17.23 -4.25
CA ILE A 108 -6.82 -17.68 -4.29
C ILE A 108 -7.07 -18.78 -3.25
N ASN A 109 -6.20 -19.78 -3.18
CA ASN A 109 -6.29 -20.84 -2.17
C ASN A 109 -6.24 -20.28 -0.75
N SER A 110 -5.47 -19.21 -0.51
CA SER A 110 -5.42 -18.56 0.79
C SER A 110 -6.75 -17.90 1.18
N TYR A 111 -7.56 -17.46 0.23
CA TYR A 111 -8.92 -16.97 0.49
C TYR A 111 -9.84 -18.10 0.91
N ILE A 112 -9.82 -19.21 0.17
CA ILE A 112 -10.64 -20.40 0.46
C ILE A 112 -10.33 -20.94 1.86
N THR A 113 -9.05 -21.16 2.17
CA THR A 113 -8.62 -21.71 3.47
C THR A 113 -8.97 -20.83 4.66
N LYS A 114 -9.19 -19.54 4.43
CA LYS A 114 -9.59 -18.56 5.46
C LYS A 114 -11.08 -18.29 5.51
N GLY A 115 -11.89 -19.08 4.79
CA GLY A 115 -13.35 -18.90 4.73
C GLY A 115 -13.79 -17.59 4.07
N LYS A 116 -12.95 -17.01 3.21
CA LYS A 116 -13.23 -15.80 2.43
C LYS A 116 -13.28 -16.11 0.94
N ASP A 117 -13.93 -17.21 0.56
CA ASP A 117 -14.12 -17.60 -0.84
C ASP A 117 -15.17 -16.68 -1.49
N ASP A 118 -14.68 -15.58 -2.08
CA ASP A 118 -15.49 -14.60 -2.80
C ASP A 118 -14.81 -14.27 -4.14
N GLU A 119 -15.51 -14.47 -5.23
CA GLU A 119 -15.05 -14.17 -6.59
C GLU A 119 -14.69 -12.69 -6.79
N LEU A 120 -15.20 -11.80 -5.94
CA LEU A 120 -14.91 -10.37 -5.97
C LEU A 120 -13.67 -9.99 -5.16
N ASN A 121 -13.06 -10.93 -4.43
CA ASN A 121 -11.75 -10.67 -3.83
C ASN A 121 -10.73 -10.32 -4.91
N GLN A 122 -9.88 -9.36 -4.58
CA GLN A 122 -8.92 -8.82 -5.55
C GLN A 122 -7.55 -9.46 -5.35
N ILE A 123 -6.80 -9.52 -6.45
CA ILE A 123 -5.41 -9.94 -6.51
C ILE A 123 -4.63 -8.74 -7.05
N LEU A 124 -3.61 -8.33 -6.31
CA LEU A 124 -2.75 -7.21 -6.64
C LEU A 124 -1.41 -7.72 -7.15
N ILE A 125 -1.10 -7.41 -8.40
CA ILE A 125 0.23 -7.63 -9.00
C ILE A 125 0.96 -6.30 -9.01
N GLN A 126 2.14 -6.27 -8.42
CA GLN A 126 2.90 -5.02 -8.26
C GLN A 126 4.37 -5.23 -8.60
N LYS A 127 5.01 -4.22 -9.18
CA LYS A 127 6.46 -4.23 -9.37
C LYS A 127 7.15 -4.37 -8.01
N GLN A 128 8.08 -5.32 -7.90
CA GLN A 128 8.83 -5.50 -6.66
C GLN A 128 9.81 -4.35 -6.44
N THR A 129 9.74 -3.73 -5.27
CA THR A 129 10.73 -2.75 -4.84
C THR A 129 12.02 -3.49 -4.45
N LEU A 130 13.12 -3.12 -5.06
CA LEU A 130 14.46 -3.65 -4.77
C LEU A 130 15.33 -2.57 -4.13
N ASN A 131 16.36 -2.98 -3.39
CA ASN A 131 17.37 -2.08 -2.82
C ASN A 131 16.78 -0.99 -1.89
N SER A 132 15.81 -1.37 -1.05
CA SER A 132 15.38 -0.50 0.04
C SER A 132 16.54 -0.30 1.02
N LYS A 133 16.70 0.91 1.53
CA LYS A 133 17.67 1.25 2.60
C LYS A 133 17.06 1.12 3.98
N THR A 134 15.77 1.37 4.07
CA THR A 134 14.97 1.29 5.28
C THR A 134 13.57 0.88 4.86
N SER A 135 12.94 0.01 5.61
CA SER A 135 11.53 -0.33 5.45
C SER A 135 10.84 -0.36 6.82
N GLY A 136 9.53 -0.17 6.84
CA GLY A 136 8.81 -0.14 8.10
C GLY A 136 7.36 0.26 7.97
N VAL A 137 6.78 0.52 9.13
CA VAL A 137 5.41 0.99 9.29
C VAL A 137 5.45 2.34 10.02
N ILE A 138 4.63 3.27 9.57
CA ILE A 138 4.41 4.54 10.27
C ILE A 138 2.93 4.67 10.64
N PHE A 139 2.68 4.86 11.93
CA PHE A 139 1.39 5.26 12.46
C PHE A 139 1.35 6.77 12.59
N THR A 140 0.28 7.41 12.13
CA THR A 140 0.17 8.88 12.17
C THR A 140 -0.33 9.42 13.51
N LYS A 141 -0.80 8.53 14.38
CA LYS A 141 -1.06 8.73 15.82
C LYS A 141 -0.46 7.56 16.60
N THR A 142 -0.29 7.70 17.92
CA THR A 142 0.07 6.55 18.74
C THR A 142 -1.07 5.53 18.75
N PRO A 143 -0.81 4.23 18.49
CA PRO A 143 -1.87 3.22 18.40
C PRO A 143 -2.67 3.02 19.68
N ASP A 144 -2.04 3.19 20.84
CA ASP A 144 -2.60 2.94 22.16
C ASP A 144 -3.57 4.02 22.65
N ASN A 145 -3.26 5.29 22.37
CA ASN A 145 -4.01 6.42 22.97
C ASN A 145 -4.29 7.57 22.01
N GLY A 146 -3.95 7.43 20.71
CA GLY A 146 -4.21 8.45 19.70
C GLY A 146 -3.42 9.75 19.85
N SER A 147 -2.34 9.76 20.67
CA SER A 147 -1.53 10.97 20.86
C SER A 147 -0.89 11.45 19.54
N PRO A 148 -0.61 12.76 19.41
CA PRO A 148 -0.21 13.39 18.14
C PRO A 148 1.27 13.14 17.78
N TYR A 149 1.66 11.87 17.69
CA TYR A 149 3.00 11.47 17.29
C TYR A 149 2.95 10.55 16.07
N TYR A 150 3.80 10.81 15.11
CA TYR A 150 4.22 9.81 14.13
C TYR A 150 5.06 8.76 14.84
N VAL A 151 4.61 7.52 14.86
CA VAL A 151 5.36 6.38 15.42
C VAL A 151 5.90 5.56 14.25
N ILE A 152 7.21 5.54 14.08
CA ILE A 152 7.87 4.86 12.98
C ILE A 152 8.58 3.64 13.53
N ASN A 153 8.09 2.46 13.17
CA ASN A 153 8.76 1.18 13.42
C ASN A 153 9.48 0.77 12.13
N TYR A 154 10.80 0.56 12.21
CA TYR A 154 11.59 0.40 11.01
C TYR A 154 12.79 -0.52 11.20
N GLU A 155 13.26 -1.06 10.08
CA GLU A 155 14.54 -1.76 9.96
C GLU A 155 15.37 -1.12 8.85
N ASP A 156 16.69 -1.03 9.08
CA ASP A 156 17.66 -0.66 8.07
C ASP A 156 18.17 -1.94 7.39
N GLY A 157 18.22 -1.93 6.05
CA GLY A 157 18.65 -3.06 5.23
C GLY A 157 17.88 -3.18 3.93
N SER A 158 18.29 -4.12 3.09
CA SER A 158 17.72 -4.32 1.74
C SER A 158 16.49 -5.23 1.70
N SER A 159 16.12 -5.88 2.80
CA SER A 159 14.97 -6.80 2.86
C SER A 159 13.68 -6.03 3.13
N THR A 160 12.70 -6.16 2.24
CA THR A 160 11.33 -5.66 2.46
C THR A 160 10.43 -6.73 3.12
N ASP A 161 10.95 -7.94 3.32
CA ASP A 161 10.19 -9.09 3.84
C ASP A 161 9.94 -8.98 5.35
N SER A 162 10.77 -8.23 6.07
CA SER A 162 10.66 -8.03 7.52
C SER A 162 9.45 -7.20 7.93
N VAL A 163 9.03 -6.25 7.09
CA VAL A 163 7.85 -5.40 7.35
C VAL A 163 6.58 -6.25 7.52
N THR A 164 6.47 -7.33 6.75
CA THR A 164 5.31 -8.24 6.80
C THR A 164 5.36 -9.24 7.95
N LYS A 165 6.52 -9.39 8.62
CA LYS A 165 6.72 -10.39 9.69
C LYS A 165 6.54 -9.85 11.10
N GLY A 166 6.25 -8.54 11.27
CA GLY A 166 6.03 -7.94 12.60
C GLY A 166 7.23 -8.02 13.55
N MET A 167 8.46 -8.17 13.00
CA MET A 167 9.66 -8.21 13.83
C MET A 167 9.92 -6.84 14.44
N ILE A 168 10.26 -6.80 15.72
CA ILE A 168 10.53 -5.58 16.47
C ILE A 168 11.89 -5.05 16.02
N GLY A 169 11.85 -4.02 15.19
CA GLY A 169 13.02 -3.25 14.81
C GLY A 169 13.19 -2.00 15.66
N ASN A 170 13.79 -0.98 15.11
CA ASN A 170 13.92 0.32 15.77
C ASN A 170 12.59 1.08 15.76
N THR A 171 12.35 1.87 16.82
CA THR A 171 11.19 2.75 16.91
C THR A 171 11.65 4.19 17.12
N ILE A 172 11.04 5.12 16.40
CA ILE A 172 11.17 6.55 16.65
C ILE A 172 9.80 7.21 16.71
N LYS A 173 9.63 8.16 17.65
CA LYS A 173 8.42 8.97 17.78
C LYS A 173 8.74 10.42 17.43
N ILE A 174 7.96 11.03 16.55
CA ILE A 174 8.10 12.43 16.12
C ILE A 174 6.76 13.14 16.32
N HIS A 175 6.74 14.18 17.14
CA HIS A 175 5.52 14.95 17.35
C HIS A 175 5.03 15.56 16.01
N ASN A 176 3.74 15.49 15.68
CA ASN A 176 3.22 15.92 14.39
C ASN A 176 3.41 17.43 14.10
N GLN A 177 3.51 18.27 15.17
CA GLN A 177 3.83 19.70 15.11
C GLN A 177 5.35 19.98 15.22
N CYS A 178 6.19 18.94 15.20
CA CYS A 178 7.64 19.14 15.26
C CYS A 178 8.11 20.02 14.10
N GLN A 179 8.88 21.05 14.42
CA GLN A 179 9.46 21.94 13.41
C GLN A 179 10.35 21.15 12.44
N ARG A 180 10.22 21.42 11.15
CA ARG A 180 10.90 20.68 10.08
C ARG A 180 12.42 20.60 10.25
N ASN A 181 13.06 21.65 10.80
CA ASN A 181 14.51 21.69 11.07
C ASN A 181 14.91 20.72 12.19
N LYS A 182 14.02 20.41 13.15
CA LYS A 182 14.24 19.49 14.27
C LYS A 182 13.98 18.02 13.91
N ILE A 183 13.32 17.75 12.78
CA ILE A 183 13.12 16.36 12.31
C ILE A 183 14.45 15.81 11.79
N PRO A 184 14.91 14.62 12.23
CA PRO A 184 16.13 14.01 11.72
C PRO A 184 16.08 13.86 10.20
N THR A 185 17.18 14.13 9.52
CA THR A 185 17.26 14.23 8.05
C THR A 185 16.73 13.00 7.33
N LYS A 186 16.97 11.80 7.88
CA LYS A 186 16.47 10.52 7.38
C LYS A 186 14.94 10.54 7.19
N TRP A 187 14.19 11.17 8.11
CA TRP A 187 12.73 11.12 8.18
C TRP A 187 12.02 12.30 7.52
N LYS A 188 12.74 13.38 7.19
CA LYS A 188 12.12 14.61 6.63
C LYS A 188 11.28 14.35 5.39
N LYS A 189 11.79 13.54 4.45
CA LYS A 189 11.05 13.22 3.22
C LYS A 189 9.85 12.31 3.50
N LEU A 190 10.02 11.33 4.41
CA LEU A 190 8.93 10.45 4.81
C LEU A 190 7.78 11.25 5.44
N ILE A 191 8.06 12.08 6.45
CA ILE A 191 7.03 12.87 7.11
C ILE A 191 6.29 13.79 6.12
N LEU A 192 6.98 14.39 5.15
CA LEU A 192 6.32 15.20 4.11
C LEU A 192 5.41 14.35 3.21
N ALA A 193 5.80 13.13 2.88
CA ALA A 193 4.99 12.21 2.10
C ALA A 193 3.75 11.75 2.88
N ILE A 194 3.90 11.46 4.17
CA ILE A 194 2.81 11.05 5.04
C ILE A 194 1.78 12.18 5.20
N LYS A 195 2.23 13.41 5.45
CA LYS A 195 1.32 14.58 5.50
C LYS A 195 0.51 14.77 4.22
N GLU A 196 1.12 14.54 3.07
CA GLU A 196 0.39 14.56 1.79
C GLU A 196 -0.70 13.46 1.73
N ILE A 197 -0.43 12.27 2.26
CA ILE A 197 -1.40 11.17 2.31
C ILE A 197 -2.55 11.50 3.26
N GLU A 198 -2.25 12.05 4.46
CA GLU A 198 -3.25 12.54 5.41
C GLU A 198 -4.17 13.59 4.75
N ASP A 199 -3.58 14.58 4.05
CA ASP A 199 -4.32 15.65 3.37
C ASP A 199 -5.22 15.09 2.23
N ILE A 200 -4.72 14.12 1.45
CA ILE A 200 -5.46 13.52 0.34
C ILE A 200 -6.61 12.65 0.85
N SER A 201 -6.38 11.86 1.89
CA SER A 201 -7.39 10.97 2.48
C SER A 201 -8.38 11.70 3.40
N ASN A 202 -8.06 12.93 3.83
CA ASN A 202 -8.76 13.65 4.90
C ASN A 202 -8.86 12.81 6.19
N ASN A 203 -7.79 12.06 6.50
CA ASN A 203 -7.70 11.20 7.67
C ASN A 203 -6.30 11.31 8.29
N ASP A 204 -6.23 11.63 9.58
CA ASP A 204 -5.00 11.78 10.35
C ASP A 204 -4.71 10.59 11.28
N LYS A 205 -5.49 9.50 11.13
CA LYS A 205 -5.30 8.22 11.85
C LYS A 205 -5.04 7.10 10.86
N LEU A 206 -3.79 6.97 10.43
CA LEU A 206 -3.38 6.03 9.40
C LEU A 206 -2.25 5.10 9.89
N ASP A 207 -2.28 3.89 9.37
CA ASP A 207 -1.22 2.88 9.41
C ASP A 207 -0.70 2.72 7.97
N ILE A 208 0.59 3.04 7.76
CA ILE A 208 1.17 3.12 6.42
C ILE A 208 2.46 2.30 6.36
N GLU A 209 2.48 1.30 5.46
CA GLU A 209 3.69 0.54 5.15
C GLU A 209 4.53 1.29 4.10
N PHE A 210 5.82 1.41 4.35
CA PHE A 210 6.71 2.16 3.49
C PHE A 210 8.09 1.52 3.31
N ALA A 211 8.80 1.95 2.26
CA ALA A 211 10.24 1.80 2.14
C ALA A 211 10.90 3.11 1.71
N ILE A 212 12.14 3.30 2.16
CA ILE A 212 13.03 4.37 1.72
C ILE A 212 14.08 3.75 0.81
N THR A 213 14.10 4.16 -0.44
CA THR A 213 15.14 3.83 -1.40
C THR A 213 16.15 4.99 -1.51
N LYS A 214 17.15 4.87 -2.35
CA LYS A 214 18.10 5.98 -2.60
C LYS A 214 17.40 7.28 -2.98
N ASN A 215 16.34 7.20 -3.78
CA ASN A 215 15.72 8.38 -4.41
C ASN A 215 14.29 8.63 -3.96
N ASN A 216 13.55 7.61 -3.52
CA ASN A 216 12.10 7.69 -3.32
C ASN A 216 11.66 7.13 -1.97
N ILE A 217 10.55 7.65 -1.50
CA ILE A 217 9.69 6.98 -0.52
C ILE A 217 8.70 6.12 -1.30
N ILE A 218 8.64 4.83 -1.02
CA ILE A 218 7.70 3.89 -1.64
C ILE A 218 6.63 3.57 -0.62
N ILE A 219 5.37 3.63 -1.01
CA ILE A 219 4.22 3.27 -0.19
C ILE A 219 3.72 1.89 -0.63
N PHE A 220 3.59 0.97 0.32
CA PHE A 220 3.14 -0.41 0.10
C PHE A 220 1.71 -0.65 0.53
N GLN A 221 1.23 0.11 1.52
CA GLN A 221 -0.13 0.02 2.04
C GLN A 221 -0.48 1.31 2.78
N VAL A 222 -1.74 1.70 2.74
CA VAL A 222 -2.35 2.77 3.55
C VAL A 222 -3.68 2.24 4.06
N ARG A 223 -3.89 2.27 5.37
CA ARG A 223 -5.16 1.86 6.00
C ARG A 223 -5.47 2.73 7.20
N PRO A 224 -6.72 2.78 7.65
CA PRO A 224 -7.07 3.42 8.90
C PRO A 224 -6.34 2.75 10.06
N LEU A 225 -5.92 3.55 11.04
CA LEU A 225 -5.42 3.07 12.32
C LEU A 225 -6.62 2.78 13.22
N THR A 226 -6.79 1.53 13.60
CA THR A 226 -7.87 1.02 14.46
C THR A 226 -7.44 0.95 15.91
#